data_6f2be6f694ab8627cadc230264cfda27
#
_entry.id   6f2be6f694ab8627cadc230264cfda27
#
_cell.length_a   1.000
_cell.length_b   1.000
_cell.length_c   1.000
_cell.angle_alpha   90.00
_cell.angle_beta   90.00
_cell.angle_gamma   90.00
#
_symmetry.space_group_name_H-M   'P 1'
#
loop_
_entity.id
_entity.type
_entity.pdbx_description
1 polymer ?
#
loop_
_entity_poly.entity_id
_entity_poly.type
_entity_poly.pdbx_seq_one_letter_code
_entity_poly.pdbx_strand_id
1 'polypeptide(L)'
;MKRLKIIFLSLLISLHINAFDEFLVSDIRIVGLQRVSTGSIFNVIPISVGDRIDQRKSNDIVRSLFATEQFDNIQIGKEGNTLIITVEERPSISAIELSGNKALKTEQLLESLDGVGIKEGEVYKRSTLEKVKSELVRSYSANGRYGATVEIEEINKPRNR
;
A
#
# COMPACT_ATOMS: atom_id res chain seq x y z
N MET A 1 -28.71 44.15 -47.88
CA MET A 1 -28.35 43.86 -46.49
C MET A 1 -28.68 42.40 -46.16
N LYS A 2 -27.68 41.50 -46.24
CA LYS A 2 -27.86 40.04 -45.98
C LYS A 2 -27.57 39.81 -44.51
N ARG A 3 -28.55 39.35 -43.71
CA ARG A 3 -28.41 39.00 -42.30
C ARG A 3 -27.82 37.58 -42.22
N LEU A 4 -26.58 37.45 -41.80
CA LEU A 4 -25.88 36.20 -41.50
C LEU A 4 -26.38 35.68 -40.15
N LYS A 5 -27.15 34.60 -40.14
CA LYS A 5 -27.54 33.86 -38.94
C LYS A 5 -26.40 32.91 -38.53
N ILE A 6 -25.67 33.22 -37.49
CA ILE A 6 -24.67 32.34 -36.85
C ILE A 6 -25.46 31.34 -36.00
N ILE A 7 -25.51 30.07 -36.41
CA ILE A 7 -26.02 28.98 -35.61
C ILE A 7 -24.90 28.50 -34.71
N PHE A 8 -25.01 28.79 -33.38
CA PHE A 8 -24.11 28.32 -32.38
C PHE A 8 -24.48 26.85 -32.05
N LEU A 9 -23.80 25.90 -32.67
CA LEU A 9 -23.94 24.47 -32.37
C LEU A 9 -23.15 24.17 -31.08
N SER A 10 -23.84 24.19 -29.93
CA SER A 10 -23.26 23.80 -28.64
C SER A 10 -23.02 22.29 -28.62
N LEU A 11 -21.78 21.88 -28.78
CA LEU A 11 -21.34 20.50 -28.61
C LEU A 11 -21.40 20.13 -27.13
N LEU A 12 -22.48 19.50 -26.69
CA LEU A 12 -22.61 18.90 -25.37
C LEU A 12 -21.68 17.68 -25.29
N ILE A 13 -20.46 17.87 -24.78
CA ILE A 13 -19.57 16.77 -24.39
C ILE A 13 -20.17 16.15 -23.15
N SER A 14 -20.86 15.03 -23.30
CA SER A 14 -21.32 14.19 -22.19
C SER A 14 -20.09 13.57 -21.52
N LEU A 15 -19.65 14.15 -20.42
CA LEU A 15 -18.70 13.51 -19.51
C LEU A 15 -19.38 12.29 -18.91
N HIS A 16 -19.05 11.12 -19.42
CA HIS A 16 -19.43 9.87 -18.78
C HIS A 16 -18.61 9.73 -17.50
N ILE A 17 -19.19 10.16 -16.39
CA ILE A 17 -18.67 9.84 -15.06
C ILE A 17 -18.97 8.34 -14.91
N ASN A 18 -17.93 7.51 -14.93
CA ASN A 18 -18.03 6.12 -14.54
C ASN A 18 -18.37 6.06 -13.05
N ALA A 19 -19.65 6.19 -12.71
CA ALA A 19 -20.15 5.91 -11.38
C ALA A 19 -20.09 4.39 -11.18
N PHE A 20 -19.66 3.96 -10.02
CA PHE A 20 -19.70 2.54 -9.65
C PHE A 20 -21.17 2.09 -9.58
N ASP A 21 -21.56 1.21 -10.51
CA ASP A 21 -22.92 0.70 -10.58
C ASP A 21 -23.23 -0.16 -9.36
N GLU A 22 -24.30 0.19 -8.64
CA GLU A 22 -24.81 -0.60 -7.52
C GLU A 22 -25.23 -1.99 -7.96
N PHE A 23 -24.85 -3.04 -7.21
CA PHE A 23 -25.29 -4.41 -7.48
C PHE A 23 -25.36 -5.27 -6.22
N LEU A 24 -26.09 -6.39 -6.32
CA LEU A 24 -26.16 -7.43 -5.29
C LEU A 24 -24.96 -8.38 -5.45
N VAL A 25 -24.14 -8.50 -4.42
CA VAL A 25 -22.95 -9.35 -4.43
C VAL A 25 -23.35 -10.82 -4.31
N SER A 26 -23.13 -11.59 -5.39
CA SER A 26 -23.35 -13.05 -5.38
C SER A 26 -22.12 -13.86 -5.00
N ASP A 27 -20.92 -13.27 -5.17
CA ASP A 27 -19.64 -13.87 -4.87
C ASP A 27 -18.58 -12.78 -4.65
N ILE A 28 -17.52 -13.10 -3.90
CA ILE A 28 -16.39 -12.19 -3.65
C ILE A 28 -15.10 -12.93 -4.03
N ARG A 29 -14.38 -12.40 -5.00
CA ARG A 29 -13.09 -12.90 -5.46
C ARG A 29 -11.97 -11.94 -5.12
N ILE A 30 -10.91 -12.45 -4.49
CA ILE A 30 -9.74 -11.67 -4.13
C ILE A 30 -8.57 -12.14 -5.00
N VAL A 31 -7.88 -11.19 -5.63
CA VAL A 31 -6.79 -11.44 -6.59
C VAL A 31 -5.55 -10.67 -6.14
N GLY A 32 -4.38 -11.28 -6.31
CA GLY A 32 -3.08 -10.65 -6.04
C GLY A 32 -2.47 -10.99 -4.67
N LEU A 33 -3.14 -11.80 -3.86
CA LEU A 33 -2.59 -12.27 -2.58
C LEU A 33 -1.37 -13.18 -2.79
N GLN A 34 -0.34 -12.98 -1.98
CA GLN A 34 0.90 -13.77 -1.98
C GLN A 34 1.24 -14.35 -0.60
N ARG A 35 1.11 -13.54 0.46
CA ARG A 35 1.39 -13.88 1.86
C ARG A 35 0.16 -13.76 2.75
N VAL A 36 -0.68 -12.77 2.48
CA VAL A 36 -1.90 -12.54 3.25
C VAL A 36 -2.92 -13.62 2.91
N SER A 37 -3.54 -14.22 3.93
CA SER A 37 -4.58 -15.22 3.70
C SER A 37 -5.90 -14.57 3.26
N THR A 38 -6.64 -15.27 2.40
CA THR A 38 -7.98 -14.84 1.99
C THR A 38 -8.92 -14.65 3.20
N GLY A 39 -8.81 -15.50 4.21
CA GLY A 39 -9.59 -15.40 5.45
C GLY A 39 -9.31 -14.11 6.22
N SER A 40 -8.07 -13.64 6.23
CA SER A 40 -7.72 -12.35 6.87
C SER A 40 -8.43 -11.19 6.18
N ILE A 41 -8.57 -11.24 4.84
CA ILE A 41 -9.30 -10.21 4.09
C ILE A 41 -10.78 -10.21 4.46
N PHE A 42 -11.43 -11.38 4.49
CA PHE A 42 -12.84 -11.49 4.85
C PHE A 42 -13.16 -11.01 6.27
N ASN A 43 -12.21 -11.11 7.20
CA ASN A 43 -12.38 -10.58 8.56
C ASN A 43 -12.33 -9.04 8.64
N VAL A 44 -11.78 -8.38 7.61
CA VAL A 44 -11.53 -6.93 7.61
C VAL A 44 -12.54 -6.18 6.76
N ILE A 45 -12.98 -6.76 5.64
CA ILE A 45 -13.88 -6.06 4.71
C ILE A 45 -15.31 -6.00 5.27
N PRO A 46 -15.98 -4.82 5.20
CA PRO A 46 -17.33 -4.62 5.73
C PRO A 46 -18.41 -5.03 4.70
N ILE A 47 -18.27 -6.19 4.07
CA ILE A 47 -19.23 -6.71 3.09
C ILE A 47 -19.24 -8.24 3.08
N SER A 48 -20.42 -8.81 2.80
CA SER A 48 -20.64 -10.24 2.66
C SER A 48 -21.39 -10.57 1.38
N VAL A 49 -21.37 -11.84 0.98
CA VAL A 49 -22.22 -12.35 -0.09
C VAL A 49 -23.69 -12.14 0.29
N GLY A 50 -24.49 -11.62 -0.61
CA GLY A 50 -25.87 -11.22 -0.39
C GLY A 50 -26.05 -9.74 -0.06
N ASP A 51 -24.97 -9.00 0.22
CA ASP A 51 -25.04 -7.56 0.42
C ASP A 51 -25.17 -6.82 -0.89
N ARG A 52 -25.75 -5.63 -0.82
CA ARG A 52 -25.72 -4.66 -1.91
C ARG A 52 -24.52 -3.75 -1.76
N ILE A 53 -23.73 -3.62 -2.83
CA ILE A 53 -22.56 -2.73 -2.88
C ILE A 53 -22.88 -1.49 -3.71
N ASP A 54 -22.50 -0.34 -3.18
CA ASP A 54 -22.51 0.97 -3.81
C ASP A 54 -21.12 1.62 -3.75
N GLN A 55 -20.98 2.82 -4.28
CA GLN A 55 -19.71 3.56 -4.22
C GLN A 55 -19.20 3.80 -2.79
N ARG A 56 -20.10 3.98 -1.82
CA ARG A 56 -19.73 4.21 -0.42
C ARG A 56 -19.13 2.95 0.19
N LYS A 57 -19.83 1.82 0.07
CA LYS A 57 -19.33 0.52 0.55
C LYS A 57 -18.03 0.12 -0.14
N SER A 58 -17.88 0.40 -1.45
CA SER A 58 -16.62 0.21 -2.18
C SER A 58 -15.48 1.00 -1.51
N ASN A 59 -15.70 2.26 -1.20
CA ASN A 59 -14.71 3.10 -0.50
C ASN A 59 -14.41 2.59 0.92
N ASP A 60 -15.39 2.06 1.62
CA ASP A 60 -15.22 1.51 2.97
C ASP A 60 -14.37 0.23 2.94
N ILE A 61 -14.56 -0.64 1.95
CA ILE A 61 -13.69 -1.81 1.70
C ILE A 61 -12.25 -1.36 1.50
N VAL A 62 -12.03 -0.40 0.60
CA VAL A 62 -10.69 0.13 0.31
C VAL A 62 -10.03 0.69 1.58
N ARG A 63 -10.75 1.49 2.36
CA ARG A 63 -10.25 2.03 3.63
C ARG A 63 -9.88 0.95 4.64
N SER A 64 -10.76 -0.04 4.81
CA SER A 64 -10.53 -1.13 5.76
C SER A 64 -9.28 -1.92 5.42
N LEU A 65 -9.05 -2.19 4.12
CA LEU A 65 -7.88 -2.90 3.66
C LEU A 65 -6.61 -2.05 3.77
N PHE A 66 -6.64 -0.76 3.41
CA PHE A 66 -5.49 0.13 3.61
C PHE A 66 -5.14 0.32 5.09
N ALA A 67 -6.12 0.31 5.99
CA ALA A 67 -5.90 0.41 7.43
C ALA A 67 -5.08 -0.77 8.00
N THR A 68 -5.01 -1.91 7.29
CA THR A 68 -4.14 -3.03 7.66
C THR A 68 -2.66 -2.78 7.39
N GLU A 69 -2.34 -1.73 6.63
CA GLU A 69 -1.00 -1.36 6.15
C GLU A 69 -0.27 -2.44 5.33
N GLN A 70 -0.98 -3.51 4.92
CA GLN A 70 -0.40 -4.64 4.20
C GLN A 70 -0.38 -4.47 2.67
N PHE A 71 -1.07 -3.47 2.13
CA PHE A 71 -1.27 -3.28 0.70
C PHE A 71 -0.74 -1.94 0.19
N ASP A 72 -0.11 -1.97 -0.99
CA ASP A 72 0.31 -0.77 -1.71
C ASP A 72 -0.77 -0.29 -2.68
N ASN A 73 -1.53 -1.23 -3.25
CA ASN A 73 -2.62 -0.92 -4.17
C ASN A 73 -3.83 -1.80 -3.89
N ILE A 74 -5.02 -1.22 -4.04
CA ILE A 74 -6.31 -1.90 -3.88
C ILE A 74 -7.24 -1.36 -4.95
N GLN A 75 -7.82 -2.26 -5.73
CA GLN A 75 -8.79 -1.93 -6.76
C GLN A 75 -10.06 -2.76 -6.56
N ILE A 76 -11.21 -2.11 -6.69
CA ILE A 76 -12.52 -2.75 -6.63
C ILE A 76 -13.08 -2.81 -8.04
N GLY A 77 -13.45 -4.01 -8.46
CA GLY A 77 -14.04 -4.29 -9.76
C GLY A 77 -15.31 -5.12 -9.66
N LYS A 78 -15.98 -5.30 -10.79
CA LYS A 78 -17.19 -6.09 -10.94
C LYS A 78 -17.07 -7.00 -12.16
N GLU A 79 -17.43 -8.26 -11.98
CA GLU A 79 -17.60 -9.21 -13.07
C GLU A 79 -18.97 -9.90 -12.90
N GLY A 80 -19.95 -9.51 -13.74
CA GLY A 80 -21.34 -9.90 -13.49
C GLY A 80 -21.82 -9.40 -12.12
N ASN A 81 -22.14 -10.31 -11.20
CA ASN A 81 -22.51 -10.02 -9.80
C ASN A 81 -21.43 -10.42 -8.82
N THR A 82 -20.23 -10.77 -9.29
CA THR A 82 -19.07 -11.06 -8.47
C THR A 82 -18.33 -9.76 -8.18
N LEU A 83 -18.05 -9.49 -6.90
CA LEU A 83 -17.16 -8.42 -6.45
C LEU A 83 -15.71 -8.88 -6.60
N ILE A 84 -14.92 -8.16 -7.37
CA ILE A 84 -13.49 -8.44 -7.55
C ILE A 84 -12.70 -7.43 -6.72
N ILE A 85 -11.91 -7.93 -5.78
CA ILE A 85 -10.97 -7.13 -4.99
C ILE A 85 -9.56 -7.51 -5.44
N THR A 86 -8.92 -6.62 -6.19
CA THR A 86 -7.54 -6.80 -6.63
C THR A 86 -6.61 -6.05 -5.67
N VAL A 87 -5.65 -6.75 -5.12
CA VAL A 87 -4.70 -6.19 -4.17
C VAL A 87 -3.26 -6.39 -4.62
N GLU A 88 -2.40 -5.46 -4.24
CA GLU A 88 -0.94 -5.57 -4.35
C GLU A 88 -0.37 -5.48 -2.93
N GLU A 89 0.21 -6.57 -2.46
CA GLU A 89 0.77 -6.61 -1.11
C GLU A 89 2.07 -5.82 -1.04
N ARG A 90 2.27 -5.11 0.07
CA ARG A 90 3.57 -4.51 0.40
C ARG A 90 4.61 -5.60 0.60
N PRO A 91 5.87 -5.38 0.18
CA PRO A 91 6.93 -6.32 0.47
C PRO A 91 7.16 -6.47 1.97
N SER A 92 7.66 -7.63 2.39
CA SER A 92 8.10 -7.87 3.76
C SER A 92 9.62 -7.98 3.83
N ILE A 93 10.17 -7.64 4.97
CA ILE A 93 11.60 -7.78 5.25
C ILE A 93 11.92 -9.26 5.38
N SER A 94 12.81 -9.79 4.53
CA SER A 94 13.23 -11.21 4.59
C SER A 94 14.50 -11.43 5.39
N ALA A 95 15.37 -10.43 5.46
CA ALA A 95 16.60 -10.42 6.23
C ALA A 95 17.11 -8.99 6.41
N ILE A 96 17.87 -8.76 7.46
CA ILE A 96 18.59 -7.50 7.72
C ILE A 96 20.05 -7.84 7.92
N GLU A 97 20.90 -7.28 7.06
CA GLU A 97 22.34 -7.43 7.17
C GLU A 97 22.97 -6.08 7.53
N LEU A 98 23.80 -6.06 8.56
CA LEU A 98 24.50 -4.87 9.02
C LEU A 98 26.00 -5.05 8.81
N SER A 99 26.65 -4.06 8.23
CA SER A 99 28.09 -4.05 8.03
C SER A 99 28.69 -2.68 8.32
N GLY A 100 29.99 -2.64 8.64
CA GLY A 100 30.70 -1.39 8.89
C GLY A 100 30.39 -0.69 10.23
N ASN A 101 29.54 -1.25 11.08
CA ASN A 101 29.07 -0.68 12.35
C ASN A 101 30.07 -0.86 13.52
N LYS A 102 31.37 -0.61 13.28
CA LYS A 102 32.44 -0.87 14.27
C LYS A 102 32.29 -0.18 15.63
N ALA A 103 31.54 0.91 15.68
CA ALA A 103 31.34 1.70 16.89
C ALA A 103 30.10 1.30 17.70
N LEU A 104 29.17 0.58 17.09
CA LEU A 104 27.94 0.11 17.71
C LEU A 104 27.85 -1.41 17.53
N LYS A 105 27.43 -2.11 18.59
CA LYS A 105 27.27 -3.56 18.52
C LYS A 105 26.09 -3.92 17.61
N THR A 106 26.27 -4.93 16.77
CA THR A 106 25.24 -5.39 15.84
C THR A 106 23.95 -5.76 16.55
N GLU A 107 24.05 -6.45 17.70
CA GLU A 107 22.88 -6.86 18.48
C GLU A 107 22.06 -5.66 18.97
N GLN A 108 22.71 -4.61 19.44
CA GLN A 108 22.05 -3.39 19.90
C GLN A 108 21.39 -2.63 18.77
N LEU A 109 22.00 -2.63 17.57
CA LEU A 109 21.40 -2.05 16.37
C LEU A 109 20.16 -2.83 15.93
N LEU A 110 20.24 -4.16 15.89
CA LEU A 110 19.09 -5.02 15.53
C LEU A 110 17.93 -4.86 16.52
N GLU A 111 18.21 -4.78 17.82
CA GLU A 111 17.20 -4.52 18.85
C GLU A 111 16.55 -3.12 18.67
N SER A 112 17.33 -2.11 18.34
CA SER A 112 16.81 -0.77 18.06
C SER A 112 15.96 -0.74 16.80
N LEU A 113 16.34 -1.49 15.77
CA LEU A 113 15.57 -1.64 14.53
C LEU A 113 14.24 -2.36 14.77
N ASP A 114 14.25 -3.44 15.55
CA ASP A 114 13.02 -4.16 15.95
C ASP A 114 12.06 -3.22 16.71
N GLY A 115 12.56 -2.42 17.62
CA GLY A 115 11.78 -1.43 18.39
C GLY A 115 11.02 -0.42 17.51
N VAL A 116 11.45 -0.20 16.27
CA VAL A 116 10.78 0.70 15.29
C VAL A 116 10.09 -0.05 14.16
N GLY A 117 9.93 -1.37 14.29
CA GLY A 117 9.23 -2.22 13.31
C GLY A 117 10.06 -2.58 12.08
N ILE A 118 11.40 -2.50 12.16
CA ILE A 118 12.31 -3.00 11.13
C ILE A 118 12.87 -4.33 11.61
N LYS A 119 12.20 -5.43 11.28
CA LYS A 119 12.61 -6.81 11.56
C LYS A 119 12.10 -7.77 10.51
N GLU A 120 12.67 -8.96 10.47
CA GLU A 120 12.22 -10.03 9.56
C GLU A 120 10.75 -10.36 9.75
N GLY A 121 10.03 -10.51 8.64
CA GLY A 121 8.59 -10.80 8.60
C GLY A 121 7.71 -9.56 8.61
N GLU A 122 8.17 -8.41 9.09
CA GLU A 122 7.40 -7.18 9.07
C GLU A 122 7.28 -6.57 7.68
N VAL A 123 6.23 -5.77 7.49
CA VAL A 123 6.02 -5.04 6.25
C VAL A 123 7.13 -3.99 6.07
N TYR A 124 7.77 -4.01 4.91
CA TYR A 124 8.77 -3.02 4.55
C TYR A 124 8.14 -1.62 4.39
N LYS A 125 8.67 -0.64 5.13
CA LYS A 125 8.25 0.76 5.07
C LYS A 125 9.47 1.64 4.81
N ARG A 126 9.63 2.09 3.57
CA ARG A 126 10.76 2.95 3.18
C ARG A 126 10.88 4.20 4.06
N SER A 127 9.74 4.82 4.40
CA SER A 127 9.74 6.02 5.26
C SER A 127 10.31 5.78 6.65
N THR A 128 10.08 4.59 7.24
CA THR A 128 10.65 4.20 8.52
C THR A 128 12.16 4.01 8.41
N LEU A 129 12.60 3.35 7.33
CA LEU A 129 14.02 3.10 7.08
C LEU A 129 14.83 4.39 6.89
N GLU A 130 14.29 5.37 6.15
CA GLU A 130 14.92 6.68 5.96
C GLU A 130 15.01 7.50 7.27
N LYS A 131 14.00 7.38 8.15
CA LYS A 131 14.05 7.98 9.49
C LYS A 131 15.19 7.37 10.32
N VAL A 132 15.27 6.03 10.34
CA VAL A 132 16.31 5.30 11.07
C VAL A 132 17.70 5.66 10.54
N LYS A 133 17.88 5.72 9.21
CA LYS A 133 19.13 6.19 8.60
C LYS A 133 19.56 7.56 9.16
N SER A 134 18.61 8.49 9.19
CA SER A 134 18.87 9.85 9.70
C SER A 134 19.24 9.86 11.19
N GLU A 135 18.56 9.05 12.01
CA GLU A 135 18.84 8.93 13.44
C GLU A 135 20.22 8.28 13.70
N LEU A 136 20.59 7.27 12.93
CA LEU A 136 21.91 6.65 13.02
C LEU A 136 23.02 7.66 12.72
N VAL A 137 22.90 8.43 11.63
CA VAL A 137 23.89 9.48 11.31
C VAL A 137 24.01 10.50 12.44
N ARG A 138 22.90 10.94 13.04
CA ARG A 138 22.90 11.84 14.19
C ARG A 138 23.59 11.23 15.41
N SER A 139 23.29 9.95 15.70
CA SER A 139 23.88 9.22 16.82
C SER A 139 25.41 9.11 16.66
N TYR A 140 25.89 8.78 15.46
CA TYR A 140 27.33 8.74 15.17
C TYR A 140 27.98 10.12 15.34
N SER A 141 27.34 11.18 14.86
CA SER A 141 27.82 12.56 14.97
C SER A 141 27.88 13.01 16.44
N ALA A 142 26.86 12.70 17.24
CA ALA A 142 26.82 12.99 18.68
C ALA A 142 27.95 12.30 19.46
N ASN A 143 28.43 11.16 18.95
CA ASN A 143 29.57 10.44 19.51
C ASN A 143 30.93 10.83 18.87
N GLY A 144 31.01 12.03 18.26
CA GLY A 144 32.22 12.60 17.69
C GLY A 144 32.65 12.05 16.34
N ARG A 145 31.78 11.30 15.66
CA ARG A 145 32.06 10.68 14.36
C ARG A 145 31.36 11.45 13.22
N TYR A 146 31.78 12.69 13.01
CA TYR A 146 31.14 13.66 12.10
C TYR A 146 31.18 13.28 10.60
N GLY A 147 31.98 12.29 10.20
CA GLY A 147 32.05 11.82 8.81
C GLY A 147 31.30 10.50 8.58
N ALA A 148 30.50 10.04 9.53
CA ALA A 148 29.77 8.78 9.37
C ALA A 148 28.67 8.92 8.31
N THR A 149 28.61 7.96 7.38
CA THR A 149 27.55 7.78 6.41
C THR A 149 26.84 6.46 6.67
N VAL A 150 25.55 6.42 6.43
CA VAL A 150 24.73 5.19 6.46
C VAL A 150 24.16 5.00 5.06
N GLU A 151 24.47 3.88 4.44
CA GLU A 151 23.91 3.49 3.16
C GLU A 151 22.89 2.38 3.36
N ILE A 152 21.86 2.38 2.54
CA ILE A 152 20.81 1.37 2.54
C ILE A 152 20.81 0.73 1.17
N GLU A 153 20.97 -0.57 1.14
CA GLU A 153 20.83 -1.40 -0.05
C GLU A 153 19.55 -2.24 0.07
N GLU A 154 18.68 -2.12 -0.93
CA GLU A 154 17.44 -2.87 -1.00
C GLU A 154 17.58 -4.00 -2.04
N ILE A 155 17.51 -5.25 -1.59
CA ILE A 155 17.62 -6.42 -2.46
C ILE A 155 16.26 -7.12 -2.52
N ASN A 156 15.58 -6.99 -3.65
CA ASN A 156 14.29 -7.64 -3.87
C ASN A 156 14.46 -9.16 -4.01
N LYS A 157 13.69 -9.90 -3.24
CA LYS A 157 13.66 -11.37 -3.29
C LYS A 157 12.29 -11.87 -3.81
N PRO A 158 12.22 -13.11 -4.33
CA PRO A 158 10.95 -13.71 -4.74
C PRO A 158 9.88 -13.70 -3.62
N ARG A 159 8.61 -13.76 -4.01
CA ARG A 159 7.44 -13.74 -3.12
C ARG A 159 7.30 -12.45 -2.32
N ASN A 160 7.60 -11.33 -2.95
CA ASN A 160 7.39 -10.00 -2.37
C ASN A 160 8.11 -9.82 -1.01
N ARG A 161 9.41 -10.12 -0.99
CA ARG A 161 10.31 -9.96 0.16
C ARG A 161 11.52 -9.12 -0.18
#